data_2cca4608283ca86f15f862ce6c8d619e
#
_entry.id   2cca4608283ca86f15f862ce6c8d619e
#
_cell.length_a   1.000
_cell.length_b   1.000
_cell.length_c   1.000
_cell.angle_alpha   90.00
_cell.angle_beta   90.00
_cell.angle_gamma   90.00
#
_symmetry.space_group_name_H-M   'P 1'
#
loop_
_entity.id
_entity.type
_entity.pdbx_description
1 polymer ?
#
loop_
_entity_poly.entity_id
_entity_poly.type
_entity_poly.pdbx_seq_one_letter_code
_entity_poly.pdbx_strand_id
1 'polypeptide(L)'
;MSDGETKPGRERPIAVVMGVSGCGKSFVGGKLAKAMGAHFLEGDRFHPPENIALMSSGHPLDDAHRAGWLDAIGKKLAEIAEEGESAVAACSALKRIYRDRLRRHCPRVVFVHLAIDKETARDRVSSRKGHFMPASLIDSQFADLQPLATDEAGITLDGTEDVSRLVPMAEAYFRQKQSAV
;
A
#
# COMPACT_ATOMS: atom_id res chain seq x y z
N MET A 1 -9.84 -2.57 45.80
CA MET A 1 -9.70 -1.47 44.82
C MET A 1 -8.51 -1.80 43.95
N SER A 2 -8.78 -2.39 42.80
CA SER A 2 -7.73 -2.75 41.85
C SER A 2 -7.63 -1.61 40.83
N ASP A 3 -6.58 -0.84 40.98
CA ASP A 3 -6.22 0.16 39.98
C ASP A 3 -5.80 -0.60 38.71
N GLY A 4 -6.71 -0.60 37.75
CA GLY A 4 -6.43 -1.07 36.41
C GLY A 4 -5.47 -0.11 35.72
N GLU A 5 -4.15 -0.33 35.87
CA GLU A 5 -3.17 0.29 35.00
C GLU A 5 -3.47 -0.14 33.55
N THR A 6 -4.19 0.72 32.82
CA THR A 6 -4.22 0.69 31.37
C THR A 6 -2.80 0.94 30.88
N LYS A 7 -2.06 -0.13 30.56
CA LYS A 7 -0.82 -0.03 29.79
C LYS A 7 -1.10 0.86 28.59
N PRO A 8 -0.25 1.89 28.31
CA PRO A 8 -0.42 2.70 27.10
C PRO A 8 -0.51 1.75 25.92
N GLY A 9 -1.66 1.78 25.24
CA GLY A 9 -1.94 0.85 24.16
C GLY A 9 -0.87 1.00 23.09
N ARG A 10 -0.21 -0.12 22.74
CA ARG A 10 0.69 -0.17 21.59
C ARG A 10 -0.04 0.45 20.41
N GLU A 11 0.52 1.51 19.84
CA GLU A 11 -0.02 2.08 18.61
C GLU A 11 -0.16 0.98 17.56
N ARG A 12 -1.38 0.80 17.06
CA ARG A 12 -1.64 -0.24 16.08
C ARG A 12 -1.19 0.24 14.71
N PRO A 13 -0.41 -0.55 13.94
CA PRO A 13 0.16 -0.09 12.68
C PRO A 13 -0.90 0.16 11.61
N ILE A 14 -0.69 1.23 10.87
CA ILE A 14 -1.41 1.55 9.63
C ILE A 14 -0.40 1.51 8.50
N ALA A 15 -0.59 0.60 7.56
CA ALA A 15 0.35 0.34 6.49
C ALA A 15 -0.28 0.46 5.11
N VAL A 16 0.52 0.87 4.14
CA VAL A 16 0.21 0.80 2.72
C VAL A 16 1.26 -0.05 2.02
N VAL A 17 0.84 -1.17 1.45
CA VAL A 17 1.67 -1.99 0.56
C VAL A 17 1.60 -1.38 -0.83
N MET A 18 2.72 -0.89 -1.32
CA MET A 18 2.82 -0.11 -2.55
C MET A 18 3.73 -0.75 -3.60
N GLY A 19 3.62 -0.28 -4.81
CA GLY A 19 4.45 -0.67 -5.93
C GLY A 19 3.68 -0.74 -7.24
N VAL A 20 4.37 -1.12 -8.30
CA VAL A 20 3.81 -1.24 -9.65
C VAL A 20 2.86 -2.43 -9.77
N SER A 21 2.05 -2.47 -10.82
CA SER A 21 1.23 -3.64 -11.15
C SER A 21 2.11 -4.90 -11.28
N GLY A 22 1.63 -6.01 -10.74
CA GLY A 22 2.37 -7.28 -10.75
C GLY A 22 3.34 -7.46 -9.58
N CYS A 23 3.56 -6.47 -8.72
CA CYS A 23 4.47 -6.62 -7.58
C CYS A 23 3.88 -7.45 -6.42
N GLY A 24 2.59 -7.72 -6.40
CA GLY A 24 1.95 -8.56 -5.39
C GLY A 24 1.30 -7.82 -4.23
N LYS A 25 0.98 -6.53 -4.38
CA LYS A 25 0.39 -5.68 -3.32
C LYS A 25 -0.82 -6.30 -2.63
N SER A 26 -1.81 -6.73 -3.39
CA SER A 26 -3.05 -7.28 -2.84
C SER A 26 -2.82 -8.60 -2.13
N PHE A 27 -2.02 -9.46 -2.70
CA PHE A 27 -1.69 -10.76 -2.12
C PHE A 27 -0.87 -10.62 -0.83
N VAL A 28 0.22 -9.88 -0.87
CA VAL A 28 1.07 -9.63 0.30
C VAL A 28 0.33 -8.81 1.34
N GLY A 29 -0.39 -7.76 0.93
CA GLY A 29 -1.18 -6.92 1.82
C GLY A 29 -2.26 -7.70 2.57
N GLY A 30 -2.98 -8.57 1.89
CA GLY A 30 -3.98 -9.44 2.53
C GLY A 30 -3.38 -10.43 3.53
N LYS A 31 -2.23 -11.04 3.21
CA LYS A 31 -1.51 -11.93 4.13
C LYS A 31 -0.95 -11.18 5.33
N LEU A 32 -0.40 -9.99 5.10
CA LEU A 32 0.11 -9.13 6.17
C LEU A 32 -1.02 -8.68 7.12
N ALA A 33 -2.15 -8.24 6.57
CA ALA A 33 -3.33 -7.87 7.36
C ALA A 33 -3.80 -9.03 8.24
N LYS A 34 -3.90 -10.24 7.66
CA LYS A 34 -4.29 -11.44 8.41
C LYS A 34 -3.30 -11.74 9.54
N ALA A 35 -2.00 -11.69 9.29
CA ALA A 35 -0.98 -11.95 10.28
C ALA A 35 -1.01 -10.96 11.45
N MET A 36 -1.37 -9.70 11.17
CA MET A 36 -1.45 -8.62 12.15
C MET A 36 -2.82 -8.49 12.83
N GLY A 37 -3.83 -9.23 12.41
CA GLY A 37 -5.21 -9.02 12.85
C GLY A 37 -5.74 -7.64 12.44
N ALA A 38 -5.35 -7.15 11.28
CA ALA A 38 -5.66 -5.83 10.76
C ALA A 38 -6.78 -5.87 9.72
N HIS A 39 -7.47 -4.74 9.52
CA HIS A 39 -8.35 -4.56 8.37
C HIS A 39 -7.56 -4.55 7.08
N PHE A 40 -8.07 -5.20 6.04
CA PHE A 40 -7.48 -5.14 4.71
C PHE A 40 -8.33 -4.27 3.78
N LEU A 41 -7.68 -3.29 3.14
CA LEU A 41 -8.31 -2.40 2.16
C LEU A 41 -7.71 -2.65 0.78
N GLU A 42 -8.53 -3.12 -0.16
CA GLU A 42 -8.14 -3.18 -1.56
C GLU A 42 -8.29 -1.78 -2.19
N GLY A 43 -7.18 -1.10 -2.42
CA GLY A 43 -7.16 0.28 -2.90
C GLY A 43 -7.88 0.48 -4.23
N ASP A 44 -7.83 -0.51 -5.13
CA ASP A 44 -8.50 -0.42 -6.43
C ASP A 44 -10.02 -0.27 -6.31
N ARG A 45 -10.62 -0.74 -5.23
CA ARG A 45 -12.07 -0.59 -4.99
C ARG A 45 -12.50 0.84 -4.67
N PHE A 46 -11.57 1.72 -4.37
CA PHE A 46 -11.83 3.13 -4.09
C PHE A 46 -11.81 4.01 -5.33
N HIS A 47 -11.46 3.46 -6.50
CA HIS A 47 -11.52 4.21 -7.76
C HIS A 47 -12.97 4.52 -8.14
N PRO A 48 -13.26 5.78 -8.54
CA PRO A 48 -14.55 6.11 -9.14
C PRO A 48 -14.69 5.44 -10.53
N PRO A 49 -15.93 5.25 -11.02
CA PRO A 49 -16.18 4.58 -12.31
C PRO A 49 -15.41 5.18 -13.49
N GLU A 50 -15.21 6.50 -13.51
CA GLU A 50 -14.47 7.23 -14.55
C GLU A 50 -13.02 6.75 -14.63
N ASN A 51 -12.37 6.55 -13.47
CA ASN A 51 -11.01 6.06 -13.43
C ASN A 51 -10.90 4.63 -13.94
N ILE A 52 -11.86 3.77 -13.58
CA ILE A 52 -11.91 2.40 -14.05
C ILE A 52 -12.08 2.37 -15.58
N ALA A 53 -12.95 3.22 -16.15
CA ALA A 53 -13.14 3.32 -17.58
C ALA A 53 -11.87 3.78 -18.32
N LEU A 54 -11.15 4.76 -17.78
CA LEU A 54 -9.87 5.22 -18.36
C LEU A 54 -8.83 4.12 -18.38
N MET A 55 -8.62 3.43 -17.25
CA MET A 55 -7.66 2.33 -17.14
C MET A 55 -8.01 1.16 -18.06
N SER A 56 -9.29 0.82 -18.18
CA SER A 56 -9.77 -0.25 -19.06
C SER A 56 -9.56 0.06 -20.53
N SER A 57 -9.56 1.35 -20.91
CA SER A 57 -9.28 1.79 -22.27
C SER A 57 -7.79 1.99 -22.58
N GLY A 58 -6.91 1.64 -21.62
CA GLY A 58 -5.45 1.73 -21.77
C GLY A 58 -4.87 3.12 -21.50
N HIS A 59 -5.64 4.03 -20.92
CA HIS A 59 -5.17 5.37 -20.56
C HIS A 59 -4.66 5.39 -19.11
N PRO A 60 -3.44 5.89 -18.87
CA PRO A 60 -2.95 6.09 -17.50
C PRO A 60 -3.74 7.21 -16.82
N LEU A 61 -3.91 7.08 -15.50
CA LEU A 61 -4.48 8.14 -14.69
C LEU A 61 -3.43 9.22 -14.41
N ASP A 62 -3.80 10.48 -14.58
CA ASP A 62 -2.99 11.61 -14.15
C ASP A 62 -3.15 11.90 -12.65
N ASP A 63 -2.42 12.92 -12.16
CA ASP A 63 -2.44 13.28 -10.75
C ASP A 63 -3.83 13.75 -10.29
N ALA A 64 -4.58 14.45 -11.15
CA ALA A 64 -5.92 14.93 -10.86
C ALA A 64 -6.92 13.77 -10.69
N HIS A 65 -6.87 12.77 -11.56
CA HIS A 65 -7.71 11.59 -11.47
C HIS A 65 -7.43 10.77 -10.20
N ARG A 66 -6.20 10.78 -9.72
CA ARG A 66 -5.79 10.02 -8.52
C ARG A 66 -6.12 10.73 -7.21
N ALA A 67 -6.32 12.05 -7.24
CA ALA A 67 -6.51 12.85 -6.03
C ALA A 67 -7.67 12.35 -5.15
N GLY A 68 -8.86 12.25 -5.70
CA GLY A 68 -10.05 11.79 -4.96
C GLY A 68 -9.96 10.33 -4.51
N TRP A 69 -9.36 9.48 -5.33
CA TRP A 69 -9.08 8.09 -4.99
C TRP A 69 -8.16 7.96 -3.78
N LEU A 70 -7.05 8.68 -3.76
CA LEU A 70 -6.10 8.69 -2.64
C LEU A 70 -6.72 9.29 -1.37
N ASP A 71 -7.53 10.34 -1.52
CA ASP A 71 -8.26 10.92 -0.39
C ASP A 71 -9.24 9.91 0.24
N ALA A 72 -9.94 9.15 -0.57
CA ALA A 72 -10.87 8.13 -0.09
C ALA A 72 -10.14 7.03 0.71
N ILE A 73 -9.00 6.56 0.22
CA ILE A 73 -8.15 5.59 0.93
C ILE A 73 -7.63 6.21 2.24
N GLY A 74 -7.07 7.41 2.16
CA GLY A 74 -6.48 8.10 3.31
C GLY A 74 -7.48 8.35 4.43
N LYS A 75 -8.70 8.79 4.10
CA LYS A 75 -9.80 8.97 5.06
C LYS A 75 -10.18 7.66 5.74
N LYS A 76 -10.28 6.58 4.96
CA LYS A 76 -10.63 5.26 5.54
C LYS A 76 -9.53 4.74 6.47
N LEU A 77 -8.27 4.93 6.12
CA LEU A 77 -7.15 4.61 7.01
C LEU A 77 -7.19 5.43 8.31
N ALA A 78 -7.52 6.72 8.22
CA ALA A 78 -7.66 7.59 9.39
C ALA A 78 -8.80 7.15 10.31
N GLU A 79 -9.97 6.82 9.76
CA GLU A 79 -11.12 6.30 10.53
C GLU A 79 -10.73 5.06 11.34
N ILE A 80 -10.10 4.06 10.70
CA ILE A 80 -9.68 2.82 11.38
C ILE A 80 -8.62 3.13 12.45
N ALA A 81 -7.72 4.08 12.18
CA ALA A 81 -6.73 4.52 13.14
C ALA A 81 -7.33 5.19 14.37
N GLU A 82 -8.37 6.01 14.19
CA GLU A 82 -9.11 6.68 15.26
C GLU A 82 -9.89 5.68 16.12
N GLU A 83 -10.37 4.58 15.53
CA GLU A 83 -10.99 3.47 16.23
C GLU A 83 -9.99 2.63 17.05
N GLY A 84 -8.69 2.95 16.96
CA GLY A 84 -7.63 2.20 17.65
C GLY A 84 -7.32 0.85 17.01
N GLU A 85 -7.69 0.67 15.75
CA GLU A 85 -7.50 -0.56 15.01
C GLU A 85 -6.30 -0.47 14.05
N SER A 86 -5.84 -1.62 13.55
CA SER A 86 -4.80 -1.72 12.53
C SER A 86 -5.41 -1.85 11.14
N ALA A 87 -4.73 -1.30 10.14
CA ALA A 87 -5.11 -1.46 8.74
C ALA A 87 -3.92 -1.69 7.83
N VAL A 88 -4.13 -2.47 6.78
CA VAL A 88 -3.22 -2.62 5.64
C VAL A 88 -3.99 -2.34 4.37
N ALA A 89 -3.57 -1.34 3.61
CA ALA A 89 -4.13 -1.04 2.29
C ALA A 89 -3.18 -1.48 1.19
N ALA A 90 -3.71 -2.03 0.10
CA ALA A 90 -2.97 -2.22 -1.15
C ALA A 90 -3.25 -1.01 -2.04
N CYS A 91 -2.23 -0.23 -2.34
CA CYS A 91 -2.34 0.98 -3.16
C CYS A 91 -1.03 1.24 -3.88
N SER A 92 -1.07 1.52 -5.19
CA SER A 92 0.15 1.74 -5.97
C SER A 92 1.06 2.83 -5.39
N ALA A 93 0.52 3.97 -4.98
CA ALA A 93 1.21 5.07 -4.29
C ALA A 93 2.60 5.42 -4.88
N LEU A 94 2.70 5.45 -6.22
CA LEU A 94 3.95 5.46 -6.96
C LEU A 94 4.77 6.73 -6.77
N LYS A 95 4.12 7.90 -6.79
CA LYS A 95 4.79 9.19 -6.60
C LYS A 95 4.79 9.59 -5.13
N ARG A 96 5.83 10.32 -4.72
CA ARG A 96 5.88 10.87 -3.37
C ARG A 96 4.67 11.74 -3.05
N ILE A 97 4.20 12.56 -3.98
CA ILE A 97 3.02 13.41 -3.77
C ILE A 97 1.76 12.61 -3.45
N TYR A 98 1.65 11.37 -3.96
CA TYR A 98 0.54 10.45 -3.62
C TYR A 98 0.66 9.96 -2.19
N ARG A 99 1.87 9.59 -1.76
CA ARG A 99 2.15 9.18 -0.39
C ARG A 99 1.96 10.33 0.60
N ASP A 100 2.39 11.54 0.23
CA ASP A 100 2.15 12.75 1.03
C ASP A 100 0.65 13.03 1.20
N ARG A 101 -0.13 12.75 0.16
CA ARG A 101 -1.59 12.90 0.22
C ARG A 101 -2.22 11.92 1.21
N LEU A 102 -1.78 10.68 1.22
CA LEU A 102 -2.20 9.68 2.22
C LEU A 102 -1.78 10.10 3.64
N ARG A 103 -0.54 10.59 3.81
CA ARG A 103 -0.04 11.08 5.10
C ARG A 103 -0.80 12.29 5.64
N ARG A 104 -1.35 13.15 4.78
CA ARG A 104 -2.20 14.27 5.23
C ARG A 104 -3.45 13.79 5.96
N HIS A 105 -4.04 12.68 5.54
CA HIS A 105 -5.19 12.08 6.21
C HIS A 105 -4.79 11.23 7.41
N CYS A 106 -3.73 10.45 7.27
CA CYS A 106 -3.24 9.56 8.32
C CYS A 106 -1.70 9.71 8.47
N PRO A 107 -1.22 10.64 9.32
CA PRO A 107 0.21 10.95 9.44
C PRO A 107 1.09 9.77 9.85
N ARG A 108 0.53 8.80 10.57
CA ARG A 108 1.25 7.61 11.04
C ARG A 108 1.33 6.46 10.04
N VAL A 109 0.84 6.65 8.82
CA VAL A 109 0.90 5.61 7.78
C VAL A 109 2.35 5.26 7.44
N VAL A 110 2.62 3.97 7.33
CA VAL A 110 3.93 3.40 6.97
C VAL A 110 3.81 2.69 5.64
N PHE A 111 4.80 2.84 4.77
CA PHE A 111 4.79 2.24 3.44
C PHE A 111 5.66 0.98 3.39
N VAL A 112 5.13 -0.06 2.76
CA VAL A 112 5.87 -1.29 2.41
C VAL A 112 5.93 -1.35 0.89
N HIS A 113 7.08 -0.97 0.33
CA HIS A 113 7.31 -0.99 -1.11
C HIS A 113 7.80 -2.37 -1.55
N LEU A 114 7.03 -3.02 -2.41
CA LEU A 114 7.44 -4.26 -3.07
C LEU A 114 8.11 -3.91 -4.41
N ALA A 115 9.43 -3.89 -4.42
CA ALA A 115 10.21 -3.54 -5.60
C ALA A 115 10.38 -4.75 -6.52
N ILE A 116 10.06 -4.58 -7.79
CA ILE A 116 10.33 -5.54 -8.86
C ILE A 116 10.82 -4.79 -10.10
N ASP A 117 11.49 -5.50 -11.01
CA ASP A 117 11.85 -4.92 -12.31
C ASP A 117 10.68 -4.97 -13.30
N LYS A 118 10.87 -4.29 -14.44
CA LYS A 118 9.84 -4.15 -15.46
C LYS A 118 9.52 -5.48 -16.16
N GLU A 119 10.51 -6.32 -16.36
CA GLU A 119 10.34 -7.65 -16.98
C GLU A 119 9.48 -8.55 -16.10
N THR A 120 9.83 -8.64 -14.82
CA THR A 120 9.03 -9.37 -13.82
C THR A 120 7.59 -8.86 -13.75
N ALA A 121 7.39 -7.53 -13.78
CA ALA A 121 6.06 -6.94 -13.79
C ALA A 121 5.25 -7.36 -15.01
N ARG A 122 5.84 -7.29 -16.20
CA ARG A 122 5.21 -7.71 -17.46
C ARG A 122 4.83 -9.19 -17.44
N ASP A 123 5.75 -10.05 -17.01
CA ASP A 123 5.52 -11.49 -16.95
C ASP A 123 4.37 -11.84 -16.00
N ARG A 124 4.36 -11.24 -14.82
CA ARG A 124 3.32 -11.49 -13.82
C ARG A 124 1.95 -10.97 -14.27
N VAL A 125 1.88 -9.81 -14.89
CA VAL A 125 0.63 -9.23 -15.39
C VAL A 125 0.10 -10.03 -16.57
N SER A 126 0.95 -10.46 -17.52
CA SER A 126 0.54 -11.24 -18.69
C SER A 126 0.06 -12.65 -18.31
N SER A 127 0.55 -13.22 -17.23
CA SER A 127 0.14 -14.56 -16.76
C SER A 127 -1.21 -14.57 -16.03
N ARG A 128 -1.76 -13.41 -15.65
CA ARG A 128 -3.06 -13.32 -14.97
C ARG A 128 -4.20 -13.54 -15.94
N LYS A 129 -4.96 -14.61 -15.73
CA LYS A 129 -6.20 -14.87 -16.51
C LYS A 129 -7.25 -13.80 -16.20
N GLY A 130 -7.82 -13.18 -17.26
CA GLY A 130 -8.91 -12.23 -17.14
C GLY A 130 -8.51 -10.78 -16.80
N HIS A 131 -7.23 -10.50 -16.63
CA HIS A 131 -6.70 -9.15 -16.44
C HIS A 131 -5.73 -8.81 -17.58
N PHE A 132 -6.23 -8.10 -18.58
CA PHE A 132 -5.38 -7.52 -19.61
C PHE A 132 -4.97 -6.11 -19.18
N MET A 133 -3.66 -5.90 -18.96
CA MET A 133 -3.10 -4.57 -18.81
C MET A 133 -2.17 -4.31 -20.01
N PRO A 134 -2.42 -3.26 -20.80
CA PRO A 134 -1.52 -2.88 -21.88
C PRO A 134 -0.09 -2.61 -21.36
N ALA A 135 0.92 -2.99 -22.14
CA ALA A 135 2.32 -2.73 -21.81
C ALA A 135 2.60 -1.24 -21.57
N SER A 136 1.88 -0.36 -22.26
CA SER A 136 1.96 1.09 -22.06
C SER A 136 1.61 1.55 -20.65
N LEU A 137 0.66 0.88 -19.96
CA LEU A 137 0.32 1.20 -18.56
C LEU A 137 1.41 0.73 -17.60
N ILE A 138 2.05 -0.40 -17.87
CA ILE A 138 3.21 -0.84 -17.09
C ILE A 138 4.37 0.15 -17.24
N ASP A 139 4.67 0.56 -18.47
CA ASP A 139 5.71 1.55 -18.74
C ASP A 139 5.45 2.89 -18.03
N SER A 140 4.20 3.37 -18.06
CA SER A 140 3.82 4.60 -17.37
C SER A 140 3.96 4.48 -15.85
N GLN A 141 3.66 3.32 -15.26
CA GLN A 141 3.84 3.10 -13.83
C GLN A 141 5.31 3.13 -13.42
N PHE A 142 6.20 2.53 -14.21
CA PHE A 142 7.64 2.62 -13.95
C PHE A 142 8.18 4.03 -14.15
N ALA A 143 7.62 4.81 -15.09
CA ALA A 143 7.96 6.22 -15.26
C ALA A 143 7.51 7.07 -14.06
N ASP A 144 6.37 6.74 -13.46
CA ASP A 144 5.82 7.44 -12.30
C ASP A 144 6.45 7.01 -10.97
N LEU A 145 7.01 5.80 -10.90
CA LEU A 145 7.54 5.24 -9.66
C LEU A 145 8.71 6.08 -9.12
N GLN A 146 8.50 6.63 -7.94
CA GLN A 146 9.53 7.26 -7.12
C GLN A 146 9.78 6.36 -5.91
N PRO A 147 10.96 5.74 -5.77
CA PRO A 147 11.30 4.92 -4.62
C PRO A 147 11.09 5.67 -3.30
N LEU A 148 10.88 4.94 -2.20
CA LEU A 148 10.80 5.55 -0.87
C LEU A 148 12.09 6.32 -0.59
N ALA A 149 11.96 7.59 -0.20
CA ALA A 149 13.06 8.41 0.25
C ALA A 149 13.44 8.08 1.70
N THR A 150 14.63 8.43 2.13
CA THR A 150 15.16 8.13 3.46
C THR A 150 14.39 8.81 4.60
N ASP A 151 13.69 9.89 4.30
CA ASP A 151 12.83 10.63 5.24
C ASP A 151 11.37 10.12 5.28
N GLU A 152 11.05 9.13 4.44
CA GLU A 152 9.72 8.51 4.44
C GLU A 152 9.68 7.30 5.38
N ALA A 153 8.64 7.24 6.22
CA ALA A 153 8.40 6.07 7.07
C ALA A 153 8.01 4.87 6.21
N GLY A 154 8.88 3.91 6.08
CA GLY A 154 8.65 2.73 5.26
C GLY A 154 9.87 1.85 5.05
N ILE A 155 9.64 0.73 4.40
CA ILE A 155 10.65 -0.25 4.03
C ILE A 155 10.45 -0.68 2.57
N THR A 156 11.54 -0.88 1.85
CA THR A 156 11.53 -1.48 0.52
C THR A 156 11.98 -2.93 0.61
N LEU A 157 11.14 -3.83 0.11
CA LEU A 157 11.38 -5.27 0.08
C LEU A 157 11.47 -5.76 -1.37
N ASP A 158 12.24 -6.80 -1.59
CA ASP A 158 12.29 -7.47 -2.90
C ASP A 158 10.96 -8.21 -3.16
N GLY A 159 10.14 -7.68 -4.05
CA GLY A 159 8.83 -8.23 -4.40
C GLY A 159 8.89 -9.57 -5.15
N THR A 160 10.08 -10.09 -5.47
CA THR A 160 10.27 -11.44 -6.03
C THR A 160 10.38 -12.52 -4.95
N GLU A 161 10.59 -12.12 -3.70
CA GLU A 161 10.64 -13.05 -2.56
C GLU A 161 9.27 -13.68 -2.27
N ASP A 162 9.30 -14.85 -1.66
CA ASP A 162 8.07 -15.52 -1.24
C ASP A 162 7.36 -14.76 -0.13
N VAL A 163 6.03 -14.79 -0.14
CA VAL A 163 5.20 -14.12 0.85
C VAL A 163 5.50 -14.56 2.28
N SER A 164 5.92 -15.81 2.47
CA SER A 164 6.33 -16.35 3.79
C SER A 164 7.57 -15.67 4.37
N ARG A 165 8.33 -14.96 3.54
CA ARG A 165 9.46 -14.11 3.96
C ARG A 165 9.08 -12.63 4.03
N LEU A 166 8.30 -12.16 3.07
CA LEU A 166 7.90 -10.74 3.00
C LEU A 166 7.06 -10.31 4.21
N VAL A 167 6.09 -11.12 4.62
CA VAL A 167 5.23 -10.78 5.76
C VAL A 167 6.02 -10.66 7.06
N PRO A 168 6.86 -11.63 7.48
CA PRO A 168 7.68 -11.47 8.68
C PRO A 168 8.64 -10.27 8.63
N MET A 169 9.19 -9.94 7.47
CA MET A 169 10.06 -8.77 7.29
C MET A 169 9.31 -7.46 7.54
N ALA A 170 8.11 -7.33 7.01
CA ALA A 170 7.26 -6.16 7.25
C ALA A 170 6.85 -6.06 8.73
N GLU A 171 6.43 -7.15 9.34
CA GLU A 171 6.09 -7.19 10.78
C GLU A 171 7.28 -6.80 11.67
N ALA A 172 8.48 -7.28 11.33
CA ALA A 172 9.71 -6.93 12.07
C ALA A 172 9.97 -5.42 12.01
N TYR A 173 9.76 -4.79 10.86
CA TYR A 173 9.88 -3.35 10.70
C TYR A 173 8.88 -2.59 11.61
N PHE A 174 7.62 -3.01 11.67
CA PHE A 174 6.63 -2.36 12.53
C PHE A 174 6.98 -2.51 14.01
N ARG A 175 7.48 -3.67 14.44
CA ARG A 175 7.93 -3.88 15.84
C ARG A 175 9.09 -2.95 16.21
N GLN A 176 10.05 -2.76 15.31
CA GLN A 176 11.19 -1.86 15.53
C GLN A 176 10.74 -0.40 15.69
N LYS A 177 9.78 0.03 14.86
CA LYS A 177 9.23 1.39 14.95
C LYS A 177 8.51 1.64 16.28
N GLN A 178 7.77 0.66 16.79
CA GLN A 178 7.08 0.75 18.08
C GLN A 178 8.03 0.79 19.27
N SER A 179 9.23 0.22 19.14
CA SER A 179 10.24 0.20 20.21
C SER A 179 11.11 1.45 20.25
N ALA A 180 11.05 2.30 19.22
CA ALA A 180 11.85 3.53 19.08
C ALA A 180 11.11 4.81 19.57
N VAL A 181 9.91 4.67 20.14
CA VAL A 181 9.08 5.71 20.77
C VAL A 181 9.03 5.46 22.32
#